data_3bea118f6668ae95e8ac8b00a2b39128
#
_entry.id   3bea118f6668ae95e8ac8b00a2b39128
#
_cell.length_a   1.000
_cell.length_b   1.000
_cell.length_c   1.000
_cell.angle_alpha   90.00
_cell.angle_beta   90.00
_cell.angle_gamma   90.00
#
_symmetry.space_group_name_H-M   'P 1'
#
loop_
_entity.id
_entity.type
_entity.pdbx_description
1 polymer ?
#
loop_
_entity_poly.entity_id
_entity_poly.type
_entity_poly.pdbx_seq_one_letter_code
_entity_poly.pdbx_strand_id
1 'polypeptide(L)'
;APAIKTALQTPGFVQAANGWICYLPIPWNESTGNVTLTVTADGYTEDMTLSIRAASYTYKDYSKTSQMISPYIGESDAPAAVTKVLSTTDDSIEWAVGGFVQPFLDSFDTPLIYGMTEYAGRARSERSGYGGRTATNVVIKPKKSNDSMIVPASGRVLLAEDLGGIYGNTVVIEHGAGLKSIFYGLGALNVKAGENVKQGQLLGVCSKTVVAEMRIGTVPINPLLVWRGQCDG
;
A
#
# COMPACT_ATOMS: atom_id res chain seq x y z
N ALA A 1 -13.32 20.79 -12.40
CA ALA A 1 -12.98 19.76 -11.42
C ALA A 1 -13.18 20.30 -10.00
N PRO A 2 -13.66 19.49 -9.07
CA PRO A 2 -13.69 19.86 -7.66
C PRO A 2 -12.28 20.11 -7.12
N ALA A 3 -12.19 20.89 -6.05
CA ALA A 3 -10.98 21.08 -5.28
C ALA A 3 -11.22 20.67 -3.83
N ILE A 4 -10.18 20.16 -3.17
CA ILE A 4 -10.22 19.82 -1.75
C ILE A 4 -9.13 20.56 -1.00
N LYS A 5 -9.49 21.12 0.15
CA LYS A 5 -8.54 21.68 1.13
C LYS A 5 -8.65 20.85 2.41
N THR A 6 -7.55 20.27 2.82
CA THR A 6 -7.45 19.44 4.02
C THR A 6 -6.00 19.42 4.54
N ALA A 7 -5.81 19.05 5.80
CA ALA A 7 -4.48 18.80 6.36
C ALA A 7 -3.88 17.46 5.91
N LEU A 8 -4.70 16.54 5.40
CA LEU A 8 -4.23 15.24 4.90
C LEU A 8 -3.58 15.38 3.52
N GLN A 9 -2.59 14.55 3.26
CA GLN A 9 -2.06 14.42 1.90
C GLN A 9 -3.11 13.76 1.00
N THR A 10 -3.25 14.26 -0.22
CA THR A 10 -4.16 13.69 -1.20
C THR A 10 -3.66 13.97 -2.62
N PRO A 11 -3.81 13.03 -3.58
CA PRO A 11 -3.54 13.29 -4.99
C PRO A 11 -4.56 14.22 -5.65
N GLY A 12 -5.65 14.58 -4.93
CA GLY A 12 -6.74 15.39 -5.45
C GLY A 12 -7.86 14.59 -6.07
N PHE A 13 -8.80 15.29 -6.72
CA PHE A 13 -9.91 14.67 -7.41
C PHE A 13 -9.52 14.20 -8.81
N VAL A 14 -10.02 13.03 -9.18
CA VAL A 14 -9.99 12.53 -10.55
C VAL A 14 -11.41 12.23 -11.02
N GLN A 15 -11.64 12.39 -12.33
CA GLN A 15 -12.93 12.15 -12.92
C GLN A 15 -13.20 10.64 -13.03
N ALA A 16 -14.37 10.21 -12.59
CA ALA A 16 -14.92 8.87 -12.74
C ALA A 16 -16.18 8.91 -13.61
N ALA A 17 -16.70 7.75 -14.00
CA ALA A 17 -17.88 7.66 -14.87
C ALA A 17 -19.11 8.40 -14.32
N ASN A 18 -19.30 8.42 -13.01
CA ASN A 18 -20.47 9.00 -12.34
C ASN A 18 -20.12 10.16 -11.39
N GLY A 19 -19.02 10.87 -11.64
CA GLY A 19 -18.62 12.00 -10.79
C GLY A 19 -17.12 12.12 -10.58
N TRP A 20 -16.74 12.49 -9.37
CA TRP A 20 -15.35 12.74 -9.00
C TRP A 20 -14.98 11.91 -7.76
N ILE A 21 -13.80 11.34 -7.76
CA ILE A 21 -13.27 10.56 -6.64
C ILE A 21 -11.99 11.21 -6.15
N CYS A 22 -11.84 11.26 -4.82
CA CYS A 22 -10.63 11.66 -4.14
C CYS A 22 -10.35 10.68 -3.01
N TYR A 23 -9.20 10.02 -3.03
CA TYR A 23 -8.79 9.17 -1.92
C TYR A 23 -8.03 10.00 -0.88
N LEU A 24 -8.34 9.74 0.39
CA LEU A 24 -7.67 10.35 1.54
C LEU A 24 -6.87 9.27 2.27
N PRO A 25 -5.54 9.26 2.16
CA PRO A 25 -4.73 8.30 2.90
C PRO A 25 -4.70 8.63 4.38
N ILE A 26 -4.97 7.65 5.22
CA ILE A 26 -4.82 7.73 6.67
C ILE A 26 -3.68 6.78 7.08
N PRO A 27 -2.44 7.27 7.23
CA PRO A 27 -1.32 6.43 7.63
C PRO A 27 -1.43 5.99 9.10
N TRP A 28 -0.72 4.94 9.47
CA TRP A 28 -0.74 4.34 10.82
C TRP A 28 -0.38 5.32 11.94
N ASN A 29 0.38 6.36 11.64
CA ASN A 29 0.87 7.40 12.56
C ASN A 29 0.12 8.72 12.44
N GLU A 30 -1.03 8.73 11.73
CA GLU A 30 -1.84 9.95 11.64
C GLU A 30 -2.39 10.34 13.02
N SER A 31 -2.45 11.63 13.27
CA SER A 31 -2.98 12.17 14.51
C SER A 31 -4.48 11.89 14.62
N THR A 32 -4.91 11.40 15.80
CA THR A 32 -6.34 11.21 16.07
C THR A 32 -7.04 12.56 16.29
N GLY A 33 -8.30 12.63 15.90
CA GLY A 33 -9.09 13.84 16.04
C GLY A 33 -9.94 14.13 14.80
N ASN A 34 -10.52 15.29 14.77
CA ASN A 34 -11.35 15.73 13.67
C ASN A 34 -10.51 16.54 12.65
N VAL A 35 -10.62 16.14 11.38
CA VAL A 35 -10.01 16.85 10.25
C VAL A 35 -11.12 17.46 9.40
N THR A 36 -11.03 18.73 9.10
CA THR A 36 -11.96 19.39 8.19
C THR A 36 -11.55 19.13 6.75
N LEU A 37 -12.52 18.76 5.93
CA LEU A 37 -12.41 18.60 4.49
C LEU A 37 -13.29 19.67 3.85
N THR A 38 -12.67 20.70 3.26
CA THR A 38 -13.41 21.74 2.52
C THR A 38 -13.39 21.36 1.03
N VAL A 39 -14.54 21.00 0.48
CA VAL A 39 -14.70 20.65 -0.93
C VAL A 39 -15.39 21.80 -1.67
N THR A 40 -14.79 22.24 -2.78
CA THR A 40 -15.37 23.26 -3.66
C THR A 40 -15.60 22.70 -5.05
N ALA A 41 -16.83 22.84 -5.55
CA ALA A 41 -17.23 22.40 -6.89
C ALA A 41 -18.30 23.37 -7.44
N ASP A 42 -18.15 23.79 -8.68
CA ASP A 42 -19.12 24.62 -9.42
C ASP A 42 -19.59 25.89 -8.68
N GLY A 43 -18.66 26.49 -7.92
CA GLY A 43 -18.92 27.70 -7.13
C GLY A 43 -19.55 27.46 -5.75
N TYR A 44 -19.85 26.21 -5.40
CA TYR A 44 -20.32 25.82 -4.09
C TYR A 44 -19.16 25.28 -3.25
N THR A 45 -19.21 25.57 -1.96
CA THR A 45 -18.22 25.08 -0.99
C THR A 45 -18.95 24.39 0.17
N GLU A 46 -18.48 23.23 0.53
CA GLU A 46 -19.01 22.43 1.64
C GLU A 46 -17.89 21.97 2.55
N ASP A 47 -18.10 22.08 3.86
CA ASP A 47 -17.20 21.57 4.88
C ASP A 47 -17.75 20.26 5.44
N MET A 48 -16.90 19.25 5.42
CA MET A 48 -17.16 17.93 6.02
C MET A 48 -16.16 17.68 7.13
N THR A 49 -16.55 16.89 8.12
CA THR A 49 -15.66 16.49 9.22
C THR A 49 -15.34 15.00 9.11
N LEU A 50 -14.07 14.68 8.98
CA LEU A 50 -13.55 13.32 9.08
C LEU A 50 -13.02 13.11 10.50
N SER A 51 -13.52 12.08 11.20
CA SER A 51 -13.06 11.72 12.54
C SER A 51 -12.04 10.58 12.48
N ILE A 52 -10.77 10.90 12.71
CA ILE A 52 -9.68 9.93 12.75
C ILE A 52 -9.61 9.31 14.14
N ARG A 53 -9.74 8.00 14.21
CA ARG A 53 -9.72 7.23 15.46
C ARG A 53 -8.40 6.51 15.64
N ALA A 54 -8.02 6.26 16.90
CA ALA A 54 -6.86 5.45 17.22
C ALA A 54 -7.08 4.01 16.74
N ALA A 55 -6.10 3.47 16.01
CA ALA A 55 -6.02 2.06 15.68
C ALA A 55 -5.10 1.33 16.68
N SER A 56 -5.41 0.07 16.97
CA SER A 56 -4.53 -0.78 17.77
C SER A 56 -3.62 -1.58 16.85
N TYR A 57 -2.32 -1.33 16.94
CA TYR A 57 -1.31 -2.07 16.21
C TYR A 57 -0.57 -3.06 17.12
N THR A 58 -0.15 -4.16 16.53
CA THR A 58 0.61 -5.19 17.23
C THR A 58 2.10 -4.86 17.24
N TYR A 59 2.86 -5.57 18.07
CA TYR A 59 4.31 -5.45 18.09
C TYR A 59 4.94 -6.83 18.31
N LYS A 60 6.22 -6.95 17.94
CA LYS A 60 7.06 -8.12 18.21
C LYS A 60 8.38 -7.72 18.84
N ASP A 61 8.81 -8.52 19.78
CA ASP A 61 10.08 -8.39 20.48
C ASP A 61 11.03 -9.48 20.03
N TYR A 62 12.24 -9.09 19.69
CA TYR A 62 13.32 -9.98 19.32
C TYR A 62 14.55 -9.74 20.22
N SER A 63 15.26 -10.81 20.57
CA SER A 63 16.51 -10.68 21.32
C SER A 63 17.63 -10.06 20.51
N LYS A 64 17.60 -10.19 19.18
CA LYS A 64 18.60 -9.68 18.24
C LYS A 64 17.95 -9.11 16.99
N THR A 65 18.56 -8.07 16.41
CA THR A 65 18.11 -7.46 15.15
C THR A 65 18.05 -8.46 13.99
N SER A 66 18.97 -9.45 13.98
CA SER A 66 18.99 -10.49 12.95
C SER A 66 17.77 -11.43 12.96
N GLN A 67 16.95 -11.38 14.00
CA GLN A 67 15.70 -12.14 14.10
C GLN A 67 14.49 -11.37 13.60
N MET A 68 14.61 -10.07 13.37
CA MET A 68 13.55 -9.25 12.79
C MET A 68 13.21 -9.78 11.40
N ILE A 69 11.96 -9.59 11.00
CA ILE A 69 11.49 -10.05 9.70
C ILE A 69 12.16 -9.22 8.61
N SER A 70 12.91 -9.90 7.76
CA SER A 70 13.63 -9.29 6.65
C SER A 70 13.24 -10.00 5.34
N PRO A 71 13.18 -9.29 4.21
CA PRO A 71 13.53 -7.88 4.03
C PRO A 71 12.43 -6.96 4.61
N TYR A 72 12.84 -5.95 5.35
CA TYR A 72 11.96 -4.88 5.82
C TYR A 72 12.12 -3.70 4.86
N ILE A 73 11.06 -3.36 4.15
CA ILE A 73 11.03 -2.24 3.22
C ILE A 73 10.06 -1.22 3.81
N GLY A 74 10.60 -0.09 4.24
CA GLY A 74 9.84 1.04 4.72
C GLY A 74 9.74 2.15 3.67
N GLU A 75 9.03 3.22 3.99
CA GLU A 75 8.87 4.37 3.10
C GLU A 75 10.22 4.98 2.69
N SER A 76 11.18 5.06 3.62
CA SER A 76 12.52 5.58 3.39
C SER A 76 13.41 4.65 2.57
N ASP A 77 13.03 3.38 2.44
CA ASP A 77 13.85 2.34 1.80
C ASP A 77 13.36 1.98 0.40
N ALA A 78 12.35 2.69 -0.12
CA ALA A 78 11.84 2.45 -1.46
C ALA A 78 12.91 2.80 -2.52
N PRO A 79 13.17 1.92 -3.51
CA PRO A 79 14.16 2.18 -4.54
C PRO A 79 13.74 3.37 -5.42
N ALA A 80 14.74 4.06 -5.99
CA ALA A 80 14.51 5.25 -6.80
C ALA A 80 13.53 5.02 -7.96
N ALA A 81 13.56 3.84 -8.58
CA ALA A 81 12.64 3.45 -9.65
C ALA A 81 11.17 3.44 -9.16
N VAL A 82 10.93 2.91 -7.97
CA VAL A 82 9.59 2.91 -7.34
C VAL A 82 9.20 4.33 -6.95
N THR A 83 10.07 5.07 -6.26
CA THR A 83 9.81 6.45 -5.84
C THR A 83 9.40 7.34 -7.02
N LYS A 84 10.05 7.17 -8.16
CA LYS A 84 9.75 7.92 -9.39
C LYS A 84 8.31 7.71 -9.86
N VAL A 85 7.79 6.47 -9.82
CA VAL A 85 6.43 6.17 -10.29
C VAL A 85 5.36 6.42 -9.23
N LEU A 86 5.73 6.53 -7.94
CA LEU A 86 4.79 6.87 -6.88
C LEU A 86 4.21 8.28 -7.02
N SER A 87 5.00 9.24 -7.51
CA SER A 87 4.56 10.63 -7.70
C SER A 87 3.65 10.82 -8.93
N THR A 88 3.52 9.79 -9.78
CA THR A 88 2.64 9.86 -10.96
C THR A 88 1.22 9.46 -10.58
N THR A 89 0.23 10.10 -11.18
CA THR A 89 -1.18 9.71 -11.12
C THR A 89 -1.68 9.60 -12.54
N ASP A 90 -2.25 8.45 -12.89
CA ASP A 90 -2.86 8.23 -14.21
C ASP A 90 -4.37 8.28 -14.03
N ASP A 91 -4.97 9.39 -14.41
CA ASP A 91 -6.41 9.66 -14.36
C ASP A 91 -7.18 9.08 -15.57
N SER A 92 -6.46 8.52 -16.56
CA SER A 92 -7.06 7.81 -17.68
C SER A 92 -7.46 6.37 -17.37
N ILE A 93 -7.09 5.84 -16.20
CA ILE A 93 -7.37 4.47 -15.78
C ILE A 93 -8.77 4.41 -15.18
N GLU A 94 -9.60 3.52 -15.73
CA GLU A 94 -10.85 3.16 -15.09
C GLU A 94 -10.58 2.51 -13.73
N TRP A 95 -11.26 2.99 -12.73
CA TRP A 95 -11.21 2.55 -11.35
C TRP A 95 -11.39 1.05 -11.22
N ALA A 96 -10.86 0.50 -10.13
CA ALA A 96 -11.20 -0.83 -9.64
C ALA A 96 -12.70 -0.95 -9.33
N VAL A 97 -13.51 -0.91 -10.37
CA VAL A 97 -14.96 -1.19 -10.28
C VAL A 97 -15.09 -2.64 -9.82
N GLY A 98 -15.67 -2.84 -8.62
CA GLY A 98 -15.78 -4.17 -8.01
C GLY A 98 -14.83 -4.43 -6.84
N GLY A 99 -14.04 -3.44 -6.45
CA GLY A 99 -13.16 -3.51 -5.28
C GLY A 99 -11.87 -4.29 -5.53
N PHE A 100 -11.22 -4.67 -4.44
CA PHE A 100 -9.97 -5.41 -4.45
C PHE A 100 -10.17 -6.86 -4.02
N VAL A 101 -9.30 -7.76 -4.51
CA VAL A 101 -9.18 -9.13 -4.02
C VAL A 101 -7.78 -9.34 -3.46
N GLN A 102 -7.61 -10.37 -2.65
CA GLN A 102 -6.28 -10.77 -2.19
C GLN A 102 -5.44 -11.23 -3.38
N PRO A 103 -4.12 -10.91 -3.41
CA PRO A 103 -3.26 -11.22 -4.56
C PRO A 103 -2.88 -12.71 -4.67
N PHE A 104 -3.40 -13.57 -3.80
CA PHE A 104 -3.19 -15.02 -3.79
C PHE A 104 -4.51 -15.76 -3.79
N LEU A 105 -4.58 -16.87 -4.52
CA LEU A 105 -5.74 -17.74 -4.53
C LEU A 105 -5.74 -18.70 -3.34
N ASP A 106 -4.56 -19.15 -2.93
CA ASP A 106 -4.36 -20.02 -1.77
C ASP A 106 -4.09 -19.23 -0.48
N SER A 107 -4.13 -19.91 0.66
CA SER A 107 -3.82 -19.32 1.95
C SER A 107 -2.34 -18.98 2.10
N PHE A 108 -2.05 -17.91 2.80
CA PHE A 108 -0.70 -17.42 3.09
C PHE A 108 -0.58 -16.96 4.54
N ASP A 109 0.65 -16.92 5.06
CA ASP A 109 0.96 -16.31 6.34
C ASP A 109 1.40 -14.85 6.15
N THR A 110 1.08 -14.01 7.12
CA THR A 110 1.52 -12.61 7.18
C THR A 110 2.38 -12.40 8.43
N PRO A 111 3.66 -12.81 8.39
CA PRO A 111 4.54 -12.69 9.56
C PRO A 111 4.80 -11.25 9.99
N LEU A 112 4.67 -10.28 9.09
CA LEU A 112 4.71 -8.84 9.34
C LEU A 112 3.51 -8.20 8.66
N ILE A 113 2.77 -7.37 9.39
CA ILE A 113 1.61 -6.64 8.89
C ILE A 113 1.80 -5.13 9.03
N TYR A 114 1.09 -4.35 8.23
CA TYR A 114 1.07 -2.89 8.30
C TYR A 114 0.76 -2.39 9.72
N GLY A 115 1.53 -1.42 10.19
CA GLY A 115 1.42 -0.85 11.54
C GLY A 115 2.07 -1.69 12.65
N MET A 116 2.51 -2.93 12.37
CA MET A 116 3.24 -3.74 13.36
C MET A 116 4.61 -3.12 13.63
N THR A 117 4.96 -3.00 14.92
CA THR A 117 6.28 -2.51 15.32
C THR A 117 7.17 -3.66 15.79
N GLU A 118 8.35 -3.77 15.21
CA GLU A 118 9.39 -4.71 15.63
C GLU A 118 10.43 -4.00 16.50
N TYR A 119 10.76 -4.62 17.63
CA TYR A 119 11.80 -4.17 18.55
C TYR A 119 12.87 -5.25 18.68
N ALA A 120 14.13 -4.86 18.76
CA ALA A 120 15.24 -5.80 18.92
C ALA A 120 16.24 -5.34 19.97
N GLY A 121 16.75 -6.29 20.74
CA GLY A 121 17.95 -6.13 21.59
C GLY A 121 17.73 -5.56 22.98
N ARG A 122 16.50 -5.20 23.41
CA ARG A 122 16.23 -4.69 24.77
C ARG A 122 14.85 -5.08 25.29
N ALA A 123 14.70 -5.09 26.62
CA ALA A 123 13.42 -5.29 27.25
C ALA A 123 12.46 -4.14 26.93
N ARG A 124 11.17 -4.46 26.84
CA ARG A 124 10.09 -3.53 26.49
C ARG A 124 9.99 -2.31 27.39
N SER A 125 10.33 -2.48 28.69
CA SER A 125 10.35 -1.43 29.70
C SER A 125 11.44 -0.37 29.48
N GLU A 126 12.46 -0.68 28.68
CA GLU A 126 13.64 0.18 28.43
C GLU A 126 13.52 0.97 27.11
N ARG A 127 12.34 0.97 26.48
CA ARG A 127 12.13 1.48 25.10
C ARG A 127 11.92 2.97 24.96
N SER A 128 11.83 3.73 26.07
CA SER A 128 11.79 5.18 25.98
C SER A 128 13.10 5.69 25.37
N GLY A 129 13.06 5.98 24.07
CA GLY A 129 14.22 6.46 23.30
C GLY A 129 14.83 5.47 22.30
N TYR A 130 14.33 4.23 22.21
CA TYR A 130 14.68 3.27 21.16
C TYR A 130 13.52 3.08 20.19
N GLY A 131 13.69 3.61 18.99
CA GLY A 131 12.73 3.45 17.90
C GLY A 131 12.59 1.99 17.50
N GLY A 132 11.41 1.42 17.66
CA GLY A 132 11.03 0.24 16.92
C GLY A 132 10.92 0.56 15.43
N ARG A 133 10.99 -0.44 14.58
CA ARG A 133 10.69 -0.32 13.15
C ARG A 133 9.21 -0.64 12.96
N THR A 134 8.43 0.34 12.53
CA THR A 134 7.01 0.13 12.23
C THR A 134 6.84 -0.12 10.74
N ALA A 135 6.16 -1.22 10.42
CA ALA A 135 5.96 -1.64 9.04
C ALA A 135 4.93 -0.76 8.32
N THR A 136 5.29 -0.30 7.14
CA THR A 136 4.39 0.36 6.17
C THR A 136 3.96 -0.60 5.06
N ASN A 137 4.26 -1.88 5.22
CA ASN A 137 4.03 -2.97 4.26
C ASN A 137 3.49 -4.22 4.96
N VAL A 138 3.21 -5.24 4.16
CA VAL A 138 2.87 -6.58 4.61
C VAL A 138 3.88 -7.56 4.02
N VAL A 139 4.49 -8.39 4.87
CA VAL A 139 5.30 -9.51 4.39
C VAL A 139 4.39 -10.73 4.26
N ILE A 140 4.34 -11.28 3.07
CA ILE A 140 3.51 -12.44 2.72
C ILE A 140 4.42 -13.65 2.53
N LYS A 141 4.07 -14.74 3.19
CA LYS A 141 4.72 -16.03 3.04
C LYS A 141 3.70 -17.04 2.53
N PRO A 142 3.75 -17.42 1.24
CA PRO A 142 2.85 -18.40 0.70
C PRO A 142 3.08 -19.77 1.34
N LYS A 143 2.03 -20.60 1.36
CA LYS A 143 2.10 -21.97 1.91
C LYS A 143 2.82 -22.93 0.97
N LYS A 144 2.80 -22.63 -0.33
CA LYS A 144 3.47 -23.43 -1.37
C LYS A 144 4.57 -22.58 -2.02
N SER A 145 5.68 -23.24 -2.37
CA SER A 145 6.71 -22.61 -3.21
C SER A 145 6.18 -22.40 -4.63
N ASN A 146 6.57 -21.29 -5.26
CA ASN A 146 6.14 -20.90 -6.61
C ASN A 146 4.63 -20.73 -6.76
N ASP A 147 3.95 -20.29 -5.69
CA ASP A 147 2.53 -20.00 -5.75
C ASP A 147 2.26 -18.82 -6.69
N SER A 148 1.16 -18.90 -7.42
CA SER A 148 0.77 -17.87 -8.38
C SER A 148 0.18 -16.66 -7.66
N MET A 149 0.64 -15.49 -8.06
CA MET A 149 0.05 -14.22 -7.66
C MET A 149 -0.83 -13.67 -8.76
N ILE A 150 -1.97 -13.09 -8.37
CA ILE A 150 -2.90 -12.43 -9.27
C ILE A 150 -2.94 -10.93 -9.03
N VAL A 151 -3.34 -10.20 -10.04
CA VAL A 151 -3.60 -8.74 -9.97
C VAL A 151 -4.78 -8.50 -9.03
N PRO A 152 -4.62 -7.72 -7.95
CA PRO A 152 -5.68 -7.55 -6.94
C PRO A 152 -6.84 -6.66 -7.40
N ALA A 153 -6.62 -5.79 -8.35
CA ALA A 153 -7.62 -4.95 -9.00
C ALA A 153 -7.12 -4.51 -10.38
N SER A 154 -8.01 -4.21 -11.30
CA SER A 154 -7.63 -3.71 -12.63
C SER A 154 -6.81 -2.43 -12.51
N GLY A 155 -5.93 -2.18 -13.49
CA GLY A 155 -5.05 -1.03 -13.47
C GLY A 155 -4.02 -1.06 -14.60
N ARG A 156 -3.01 -0.19 -14.46
CA ARG A 156 -1.88 -0.10 -15.38
C ARG A 156 -0.57 -0.38 -14.67
N VAL A 157 0.24 -1.23 -15.23
CA VAL A 157 1.58 -1.52 -14.70
C VAL A 157 2.50 -0.33 -14.98
N LEU A 158 2.96 0.33 -13.92
CA LEU A 158 3.89 1.46 -14.02
C LEU A 158 5.35 0.99 -14.04
N LEU A 159 5.63 -0.12 -13.35
CA LEU A 159 6.96 -0.72 -13.22
C LEU A 159 6.82 -2.24 -13.18
N ALA A 160 7.68 -2.95 -13.90
CA ALA A 160 7.82 -4.41 -13.84
C ALA A 160 9.24 -4.78 -14.24
N GLU A 161 10.15 -4.87 -13.26
CA GLU A 161 11.57 -5.15 -13.49
C GLU A 161 12.26 -5.76 -12.26
N ASP A 162 13.43 -6.37 -12.45
CA ASP A 162 14.29 -6.81 -11.36
C ASP A 162 15.13 -5.64 -10.85
N LEU A 163 14.86 -5.19 -9.63
CA LEU A 163 15.59 -4.12 -8.96
C LEU A 163 16.82 -4.64 -8.19
N GLY A 164 17.04 -5.94 -8.21
CA GLY A 164 18.14 -6.59 -7.53
C GLY A 164 18.06 -6.57 -5.99
N GLY A 165 19.09 -7.13 -5.34
CA GLY A 165 19.22 -7.13 -3.88
C GLY A 165 18.00 -7.67 -3.14
N ILE A 166 17.53 -6.92 -2.15
CA ILE A 166 16.37 -7.28 -1.33
C ILE A 166 15.03 -7.03 -2.03
N TYR A 167 15.03 -6.26 -3.11
CA TYR A 167 13.81 -5.89 -3.84
C TYR A 167 13.43 -6.95 -4.87
N GLY A 168 14.41 -7.52 -5.59
CA GLY A 168 14.20 -8.53 -6.62
C GLY A 168 13.21 -8.06 -7.70
N ASN A 169 12.52 -9.01 -8.31
CA ASN A 169 11.46 -8.70 -9.26
C ASN A 169 10.35 -7.89 -8.59
N THR A 170 10.13 -6.69 -9.10
CA THR A 170 9.22 -5.70 -8.50
C THR A 170 8.17 -5.27 -9.52
N VAL A 171 6.92 -5.15 -9.06
CA VAL A 171 5.80 -4.65 -9.85
C VAL A 171 5.12 -3.51 -9.11
N VAL A 172 4.82 -2.42 -9.84
CA VAL A 172 3.95 -1.33 -9.37
C VAL A 172 2.77 -1.22 -10.32
N ILE A 173 1.55 -1.25 -9.77
CA ILE A 173 0.31 -1.10 -10.53
C ILE A 173 -0.43 0.13 -10.03
N GLU A 174 -0.76 1.05 -10.91
CA GLU A 174 -1.71 2.15 -10.67
C GLU A 174 -3.13 1.64 -10.91
N HIS A 175 -4.00 1.83 -9.93
CA HIS A 175 -5.42 1.47 -9.99
C HIS A 175 -6.33 2.66 -10.24
N GLY A 176 -5.76 3.85 -10.42
CA GLY A 176 -6.43 5.13 -10.59
C GLY A 176 -6.40 6.01 -9.33
N ALA A 177 -6.55 7.35 -9.50
CA ALA A 177 -6.49 8.38 -8.46
C ALA A 177 -5.32 8.29 -7.50
N GLY A 178 -4.19 7.81 -7.98
CA GLY A 178 -3.00 7.64 -7.16
C GLY A 178 -3.00 6.41 -6.26
N LEU A 179 -4.02 5.53 -6.35
CA LEU A 179 -4.05 4.29 -5.60
C LEU A 179 -3.18 3.24 -6.29
N LYS A 180 -2.16 2.75 -5.60
CA LYS A 180 -1.14 1.85 -6.14
C LYS A 180 -0.95 0.60 -5.30
N SER A 181 -0.73 -0.53 -5.98
CA SER A 181 -0.19 -1.76 -5.38
C SER A 181 1.27 -1.93 -5.78
N ILE A 182 2.10 -2.32 -4.84
CA ILE A 182 3.54 -2.57 -5.04
C ILE A 182 3.85 -3.95 -4.49
N PHE A 183 4.55 -4.77 -5.29
CA PHE A 183 4.98 -6.10 -4.89
C PHE A 183 6.47 -6.25 -5.16
N TYR A 184 7.23 -6.61 -4.12
CA TYR A 184 8.66 -6.85 -4.18
C TYR A 184 8.96 -8.32 -3.94
N GLY A 185 10.03 -8.81 -4.55
CA GLY A 185 10.55 -10.15 -4.30
C GLY A 185 9.75 -11.27 -4.99
N LEU A 186 9.14 -10.99 -6.15
CA LEU A 186 8.55 -12.04 -6.96
C LEU A 186 9.64 -12.94 -7.55
N GLY A 187 9.33 -14.23 -7.73
CA GLY A 187 10.23 -15.18 -8.38
C GLY A 187 10.24 -15.03 -9.90
N ALA A 188 9.09 -14.68 -10.48
CA ALA A 188 8.94 -14.39 -11.91
C ALA A 188 7.84 -13.37 -12.16
N LEU A 189 7.96 -12.61 -13.24
CA LEU A 189 6.99 -11.61 -13.69
C LEU A 189 6.21 -12.13 -14.91
N ASN A 190 4.89 -11.94 -14.89
CA ASN A 190 4.00 -12.26 -16.02
C ASN A 190 3.37 -11.01 -16.64
N VAL A 191 3.77 -9.83 -16.19
CA VAL A 191 3.29 -8.53 -16.68
C VAL A 191 4.49 -7.64 -17.06
N LYS A 192 4.24 -6.60 -17.84
CA LYS A 192 5.26 -5.65 -18.31
C LYS A 192 4.84 -4.22 -18.01
N ALA A 193 5.81 -3.33 -17.82
CA ALA A 193 5.56 -1.90 -17.68
C ALA A 193 4.78 -1.35 -18.92
N GLY A 194 3.78 -0.52 -18.65
CA GLY A 194 2.86 0.03 -19.63
C GLY A 194 1.66 -0.86 -19.97
N GLU A 195 1.60 -2.10 -19.50
CA GLU A 195 0.48 -3.02 -19.74
C GLU A 195 -0.75 -2.64 -18.90
N ASN A 196 -1.93 -2.69 -19.51
CA ASN A 196 -3.20 -2.64 -18.79
C ASN A 196 -3.55 -4.05 -18.34
N VAL A 197 -3.77 -4.22 -17.04
CA VAL A 197 -4.05 -5.50 -16.40
C VAL A 197 -5.45 -5.55 -15.80
N LYS A 198 -6.04 -6.74 -15.78
CA LYS A 198 -7.37 -6.97 -15.19
C LYS A 198 -7.24 -7.66 -13.84
N GLN A 199 -8.20 -7.39 -12.95
CA GLN A 199 -8.33 -8.14 -11.70
C GLN A 199 -8.36 -9.65 -11.98
N GLY A 200 -7.61 -10.42 -11.19
CA GLY A 200 -7.50 -11.87 -11.36
C GLY A 200 -6.50 -12.33 -12.43
N GLN A 201 -5.95 -11.42 -13.26
CA GLN A 201 -4.90 -11.76 -14.22
C GLN A 201 -3.65 -12.25 -13.47
N LEU A 202 -2.92 -13.21 -14.05
CA LEU A 202 -1.66 -13.69 -13.50
C LEU A 202 -0.64 -12.54 -13.46
N LEU A 203 -0.23 -12.15 -12.25
CA LEU A 203 0.78 -11.12 -12.00
C LEU A 203 2.20 -11.68 -12.10
N GLY A 204 2.39 -12.84 -11.51
CA GLY A 204 3.68 -13.49 -11.43
C GLY A 204 3.65 -14.72 -10.54
N VAL A 205 4.84 -15.19 -10.23
CA VAL A 205 5.05 -16.33 -9.32
C VAL A 205 5.80 -15.80 -8.11
N CYS A 206 5.35 -16.16 -6.92
CA CYS A 206 6.03 -15.72 -5.72
C CYS A 206 7.31 -16.55 -5.46
N SER A 207 8.30 -15.92 -4.82
CA SER A 207 9.44 -16.64 -4.25
C SER A 207 9.08 -17.20 -2.86
N LYS A 208 10.01 -17.22 -1.91
CA LYS A 208 9.75 -17.67 -0.52
C LYS A 208 8.90 -16.66 0.26
N THR A 209 9.07 -15.39 -0.03
CA THR A 209 8.35 -14.27 0.60
C THR A 209 8.18 -13.16 -0.42
N VAL A 210 7.05 -12.47 -0.34
CA VAL A 210 6.76 -11.25 -1.10
C VAL A 210 6.46 -10.14 -0.12
N VAL A 211 6.99 -8.96 -0.38
CA VAL A 211 6.62 -7.75 0.36
C VAL A 211 5.59 -7.00 -0.47
N ALA A 212 4.45 -6.69 0.13
CA ALA A 212 3.37 -5.96 -0.52
C ALA A 212 3.11 -4.64 0.18
N GLU A 213 2.99 -3.59 -0.62
CA GLU A 213 2.55 -2.27 -0.17
C GLU A 213 1.33 -1.82 -0.95
N MET A 214 0.52 -0.97 -0.33
CA MET A 214 -0.43 -0.14 -1.05
C MET A 214 -0.23 1.32 -0.65
N ARG A 215 -0.39 2.21 -1.62
CA ARG A 215 -0.20 3.66 -1.41
C ARG A 215 -1.29 4.45 -2.11
N ILE A 216 -1.63 5.60 -1.51
CA ILE A 216 -2.37 6.67 -2.18
C ILE A 216 -1.38 7.81 -2.38
N GLY A 217 -1.03 8.09 -3.64
CA GLY A 217 0.13 8.93 -3.94
C GLY A 217 1.40 8.32 -3.36
N THR A 218 2.07 9.04 -2.47
CA THR A 218 3.28 8.57 -1.77
C THR A 218 2.98 7.97 -0.39
N VAL A 219 1.77 8.13 0.14
CA VAL A 219 1.41 7.74 1.50
C VAL A 219 1.04 6.26 1.57
N PRO A 220 1.73 5.45 2.39
CA PRO A 220 1.38 4.05 2.57
C PRO A 220 0.07 3.87 3.35
N ILE A 221 -0.73 2.91 2.91
CA ILE A 221 -1.99 2.49 3.54
C ILE A 221 -1.98 0.99 3.79
N ASN A 222 -2.91 0.51 4.61
CA ASN A 222 -2.97 -0.90 4.98
C ASN A 222 -3.49 -1.81 3.84
N PRO A 223 -2.63 -2.63 3.20
CA PRO A 223 -3.06 -3.49 2.09
C PRO A 223 -4.15 -4.49 2.49
N LEU A 224 -4.07 -5.03 3.73
CA LEU A 224 -5.02 -6.06 4.19
C LEU A 224 -6.44 -5.54 4.33
N LEU A 225 -6.62 -4.27 4.69
CA LEU A 225 -7.94 -3.64 4.74
C LEU A 225 -8.50 -3.45 3.34
N VAL A 226 -7.69 -2.92 2.42
CA VAL A 226 -8.09 -2.71 1.02
C VAL A 226 -8.52 -4.02 0.37
N TRP A 227 -7.72 -5.09 0.51
CA TRP A 227 -8.03 -6.40 -0.10
C TRP A 227 -9.27 -7.08 0.49
N ARG A 228 -9.68 -6.70 1.70
CA ARG A 228 -10.91 -7.21 2.35
C ARG A 228 -12.13 -6.35 2.08
N GLY A 229 -11.99 -5.28 1.30
CA GLY A 229 -13.07 -4.31 1.10
C GLY A 229 -13.45 -3.55 2.37
N GLN A 230 -12.55 -3.45 3.33
CA GLN A 230 -12.72 -2.76 4.61
C GLN A 230 -12.11 -1.34 4.57
N CYS A 231 -12.06 -0.74 3.40
CA CYS A 231 -11.79 0.69 3.29
C CYS A 231 -13.09 1.39 3.70
N ASP A 232 -13.17 1.79 4.95
CA ASP A 232 -14.27 2.61 5.43
C ASP A 232 -14.21 3.96 4.70
N GLY A 233 -15.28 4.21 3.95
CA GLY A 233 -15.60 5.53 3.45
C GLY A 233 -16.31 6.32 4.53
#